data_458ed477b37ba2fd484075238f96f739
#
_entry.id   458ed477b37ba2fd484075238f96f739
#
_cell.length_a   1.000
_cell.length_b   1.000
_cell.length_c   1.000
_cell.angle_alpha   90.00
_cell.angle_beta   90.00
_cell.angle_gamma   90.00
#
_symmetry.space_group_name_H-M   'P 1'
#
loop_
_entity.id
_entity.type
_entity.pdbx_description
1 polymer ?
#
loop_
_entity_poly.entity_id
_entity_poly.type
_entity_poly.pdbx_seq_one_letter_code
_entity_poly.pdbx_strand_id
1 'polypeptide(L)'
;LVYIIEDDYLHMGGWPMVLENLYECYPEITYSTLYDHPDKYTQRYTNTKTPLILTNFAHWRFVPSTCGTFACRIKDFIEDKDIHMDNLGDHNKFIKLAEKNRSIASPIPGIATHCVEPWITPFRDWTNL
;
A
#
# COMPACT_ATOMS: atom_id res chain seq x y z
N LEU A 1 14.47 -3.86 1.20
CA LEU A 1 13.25 -3.18 0.73
C LEU A 1 13.58 -1.93 -0.07
N VAL A 2 12.70 -1.55 -0.95
CA VAL A 2 12.60 -0.23 -1.57
C VAL A 2 11.22 0.33 -1.26
N TYR A 3 11.17 1.62 -0.92
CA TYR A 3 9.92 2.35 -0.71
C TYR A 3 9.92 3.58 -1.61
N ILE A 4 9.00 3.61 -2.54
CA ILE A 4 8.74 4.75 -3.44
C ILE A 4 7.75 5.65 -2.73
N ILE A 5 8.07 6.94 -2.64
CA ILE A 5 7.27 7.93 -1.91
C ILE A 5 7.05 9.13 -2.84
N GLU A 6 5.80 9.52 -3.00
CA GLU A 6 5.42 10.81 -3.57
C GLU A 6 5.59 11.91 -2.52
N ASP A 7 5.90 13.14 -2.92
CA ASP A 7 6.29 14.23 -2.03
C ASP A 7 5.14 14.88 -1.23
N ASP A 8 3.91 14.49 -1.52
CA ASP A 8 2.69 14.96 -0.86
C ASP A 8 2.09 13.91 0.13
N TYR A 9 2.93 12.99 0.63
CA TYR A 9 2.54 12.01 1.64
C TYR A 9 3.14 12.32 3.01
N LEU A 10 2.31 12.21 4.05
CA LEU A 10 2.71 12.28 5.44
C LEU A 10 2.71 10.88 6.07
N HIS A 11 3.71 10.58 6.89
CA HIS A 11 3.89 9.28 7.53
C HIS A 11 3.90 9.41 9.05
N MET A 12 3.30 8.45 9.72
CA MET A 12 3.42 8.32 11.17
C MET A 12 4.83 7.90 11.59
N GLY A 13 5.26 8.34 12.78
CA GLY A 13 6.53 7.88 13.35
C GLY A 13 6.62 6.34 13.44
N GLY A 14 7.81 5.80 13.19
CA GLY A 14 8.05 4.34 13.26
C GLY A 14 7.59 3.54 12.04
N TRP A 15 7.13 4.16 10.98
CA TRP A 15 6.67 3.48 9.78
C TRP A 15 7.68 2.49 9.16
N PRO A 16 9.02 2.69 9.21
CA PRO A 16 9.94 1.71 8.65
C PRO A 16 9.86 0.36 9.35
N MET A 17 9.74 0.36 10.69
CA MET A 17 9.57 -0.88 11.47
C MET A 17 8.29 -1.64 11.08
N VAL A 18 7.22 -0.91 10.77
CA VAL A 18 5.94 -1.52 10.36
C VAL A 18 6.08 -2.23 9.03
N LEU A 19 6.78 -1.62 8.05
CA LEU A 19 7.07 -2.25 6.76
C LEU A 19 8.01 -3.45 6.90
N GLU A 20 9.11 -3.31 7.61
CA GLU A 20 10.07 -4.39 7.83
C GLU A 20 9.38 -5.60 8.46
N ASN A 21 8.59 -5.39 9.51
CA ASN A 21 7.87 -6.44 10.20
C ASN A 21 6.84 -7.16 9.30
N LEU A 22 6.18 -6.45 8.38
CA LEU A 22 5.30 -7.08 7.40
C LEU A 22 6.07 -8.13 6.57
N TYR A 23 7.19 -7.73 5.99
CA TYR A 23 7.98 -8.60 5.10
C TYR A 23 8.77 -9.69 5.83
N GLU A 24 9.01 -9.53 7.12
CA GLU A 24 9.54 -10.58 8.00
C GLU A 24 8.49 -11.64 8.31
N CYS A 25 7.28 -11.20 8.69
CA CYS A 25 6.18 -12.11 9.04
C CYS A 25 5.59 -12.82 7.82
N TYR A 26 5.55 -12.16 6.67
CA TYR A 26 4.90 -12.62 5.44
C TYR A 26 5.83 -12.46 4.22
N PRO A 27 6.85 -13.33 4.09
CA PRO A 27 7.83 -13.22 3.01
C PRO A 27 7.26 -13.41 1.59
N GLU A 28 6.04 -13.95 1.47
CA GLU A 28 5.32 -14.10 0.20
C GLU A 28 4.67 -12.81 -0.32
N ILE A 29 4.48 -11.80 0.53
CA ILE A 29 3.94 -10.51 0.09
C ILE A 29 4.96 -9.81 -0.83
N THR A 30 4.52 -9.42 -2.02
CA THR A 30 5.38 -8.79 -3.02
C THR A 30 5.38 -7.27 -2.92
N TYR A 31 4.20 -6.66 -2.80
CA TYR A 31 4.03 -5.21 -2.66
C TYR A 31 3.24 -4.86 -1.42
N SER A 32 3.47 -3.67 -0.90
CA SER A 32 2.67 -3.07 0.16
C SER A 32 2.59 -1.56 0.00
N THR A 33 1.61 -0.97 0.64
CA THR A 33 1.54 0.48 0.85
C THR A 33 1.28 0.75 2.32
N LEU A 34 1.67 1.90 2.83
CA LEU A 34 1.27 2.37 4.15
C LEU A 34 -0.01 3.22 4.10
N TYR A 35 -0.45 3.52 2.89
CA TYR A 35 -1.62 4.34 2.62
C TYR A 35 -2.89 3.49 2.52
N ASP A 36 -3.83 3.74 3.41
CA ASP A 36 -5.17 3.16 3.36
C ASP A 36 -6.10 4.11 2.59
N HIS A 37 -6.21 3.90 1.30
CA HIS A 37 -6.88 4.80 0.36
C HIS A 37 -8.39 4.88 0.66
N PRO A 38 -8.99 6.08 0.80
CA PRO A 38 -10.40 6.28 1.13
C PRO A 38 -11.40 5.62 0.16
N ASP A 39 -11.03 5.39 -1.10
CA ASP A 39 -11.92 4.74 -2.06
C ASP A 39 -12.30 3.30 -1.67
N LYS A 40 -11.49 2.65 -0.83
CA LYS A 40 -11.76 1.31 -0.33
C LYS A 40 -12.99 1.25 0.59
N TYR A 41 -13.49 2.41 1.02
CA TYR A 41 -14.69 2.58 1.86
C TYR A 41 -15.91 3.07 1.09
N THR A 42 -15.82 3.10 -0.24
CA THR A 42 -16.91 3.49 -1.15
C THR A 42 -17.72 2.29 -1.63
N GLN A 43 -18.86 2.55 -2.28
CA GLN A 43 -19.71 1.50 -2.86
C GLN A 43 -18.97 0.61 -3.88
N ARG A 44 -17.93 1.10 -4.51
CA ARG A 44 -17.10 0.35 -5.48
C ARG A 44 -16.55 -0.95 -4.87
N TYR A 45 -16.23 -0.95 -3.58
CA TYR A 45 -15.65 -2.08 -2.88
C TYR A 45 -16.60 -2.76 -1.89
N THR A 46 -17.89 -2.35 -1.85
CA THR A 46 -18.92 -3.02 -1.06
C THR A 46 -19.00 -4.48 -1.47
N ASN A 47 -19.07 -5.39 -0.50
CA ASN A 47 -19.05 -6.84 -0.67
C ASN A 47 -17.70 -7.44 -1.14
N THR A 48 -16.63 -6.67 -1.28
CA THR A 48 -15.29 -7.22 -1.48
C THR A 48 -14.86 -7.98 -0.21
N LYS A 49 -14.38 -9.20 -0.40
CA LYS A 49 -13.83 -10.02 0.69
C LYS A 49 -12.33 -10.11 0.52
N THR A 50 -11.60 -9.85 1.59
CA THR A 50 -10.15 -9.96 1.65
C THR A 50 -9.74 -10.57 2.99
N PRO A 51 -8.75 -11.47 3.02
CA PRO A 51 -8.21 -11.93 4.30
C PRO A 51 -7.58 -10.79 5.08
N LEU A 52 -7.73 -10.83 6.40
CA LEU A 52 -7.01 -9.99 7.33
C LEU A 52 -5.77 -10.75 7.79
N ILE A 53 -4.60 -10.14 7.68
CA ILE A 53 -3.35 -10.65 8.23
C ILE A 53 -2.85 -9.72 9.33
N LEU A 54 -2.13 -10.27 10.30
CA LEU A 54 -1.70 -9.57 11.49
C LEU A 54 -0.18 -9.60 11.59
N THR A 55 0.40 -8.45 11.92
CA THR A 55 1.80 -8.31 12.31
C THR A 55 1.89 -7.78 13.74
N ASN A 56 3.08 -7.62 14.29
CA ASN A 56 3.25 -7.06 15.63
C ASN A 56 2.78 -5.61 15.76
N PHE A 57 2.70 -4.87 14.65
CA PHE A 57 2.47 -3.42 14.65
C PHE A 57 1.19 -3.00 13.94
N ALA A 58 0.60 -3.84 13.08
CA ALA A 58 -0.57 -3.46 12.30
C ALA A 58 -1.40 -4.67 11.86
N HIS A 59 -2.68 -4.41 11.58
CA HIS A 59 -3.53 -5.28 10.80
C HIS A 59 -3.44 -4.86 9.32
N TRP A 60 -3.44 -5.84 8.44
CA TRP A 60 -3.29 -5.62 7.01
C TRP A 60 -4.37 -6.34 6.24
N ARG A 61 -4.78 -5.76 5.13
CA ARG A 61 -5.65 -6.41 4.13
C ARG A 61 -5.00 -6.36 2.77
N PHE A 62 -5.41 -7.23 1.87
CA PHE A 62 -5.02 -7.13 0.46
C PHE A 62 -5.94 -6.16 -0.27
N VAL A 63 -5.35 -5.37 -1.15
CA VAL A 63 -6.03 -4.36 -1.97
C VAL A 63 -5.69 -4.55 -3.44
N PRO A 64 -6.61 -4.21 -4.38
CA PRO A 64 -6.38 -4.43 -5.81
C PRO A 64 -5.40 -3.43 -6.42
N SER A 65 -5.24 -2.26 -5.80
CA SER A 65 -4.36 -1.19 -6.29
C SER A 65 -4.03 -0.20 -5.18
N THR A 66 -3.00 0.60 -5.39
CA THR A 66 -2.63 1.78 -4.60
C THR A 66 -2.16 2.90 -5.53
N CYS A 67 -1.73 4.02 -4.97
CA CYS A 67 -1.12 5.13 -5.68
C CYS A 67 0.39 4.91 -5.89
N GLY A 68 1.12 5.94 -6.36
CA GLY A 68 2.57 5.89 -6.59
C GLY A 68 3.43 5.67 -5.34
N THR A 69 2.82 5.70 -4.13
CA THR A 69 3.51 5.46 -2.86
C THR A 69 3.34 4.00 -2.43
N PHE A 70 4.40 3.20 -2.56
CA PHE A 70 4.40 1.77 -2.28
C PHE A 70 5.79 1.22 -1.94
N ALA A 71 5.81 0.06 -1.29
CA ALA A 71 7.04 -0.70 -0.99
C ALA A 71 7.04 -2.07 -1.66
N CYS A 72 8.23 -2.57 -1.96
CA CYS A 72 8.47 -3.94 -2.40
C CYS A 72 9.91 -4.36 -2.10
N ARG A 73 10.24 -5.64 -2.33
CA ARG A 73 11.64 -6.05 -2.35
C ARG A 73 12.30 -5.55 -3.64
N ILE A 74 13.57 -5.22 -3.55
CA ILE A 74 14.33 -4.74 -4.72
C ILE A 74 14.34 -5.74 -5.87
N LYS A 75 14.35 -7.04 -5.56
CA LYS A 75 14.27 -8.10 -6.58
C LYS A 75 12.94 -8.05 -7.35
N ASP A 76 11.81 -7.89 -6.63
CA ASP A 76 10.48 -7.81 -7.24
C ASP A 76 10.36 -6.54 -8.10
N PHE A 77 10.91 -5.42 -7.63
CA PHE A 77 10.97 -4.17 -8.38
C PHE A 77 11.74 -4.32 -9.70
N ILE A 78 12.90 -5.01 -9.68
CA ILE A 78 13.71 -5.27 -10.87
C ILE A 78 13.01 -6.23 -11.83
N GLU A 79 12.36 -7.28 -11.33
CA GLU A 79 11.60 -8.23 -12.15
C GLU A 79 10.40 -7.57 -12.84
N ASP A 80 9.81 -6.56 -12.21
CA ASP A 80 8.62 -5.86 -12.69
C ASP A 80 8.95 -4.50 -13.33
N LYS A 81 10.23 -4.21 -13.58
CA LYS A 81 10.69 -2.89 -14.07
C LYS A 81 9.95 -2.41 -15.30
N ASP A 82 9.61 -3.30 -16.23
CA ASP A 82 8.94 -2.93 -17.47
C ASP A 82 7.54 -2.38 -17.21
N ILE A 83 6.84 -2.90 -16.18
CA ILE A 83 5.55 -2.37 -15.74
C ILE A 83 5.73 -1.01 -15.06
N HIS A 84 6.78 -0.85 -14.26
CA HIS A 84 7.06 0.41 -13.57
C HIS A 84 7.50 1.53 -14.53
N MET A 85 8.20 1.18 -15.60
CA MET A 85 8.68 2.11 -16.63
C MET A 85 7.64 2.43 -17.71
N ASP A 86 6.54 1.66 -17.79
CA ASP A 86 5.44 1.92 -18.70
C ASP A 86 4.67 3.17 -18.24
N ASN A 87 4.24 4.01 -19.19
CA ASN A 87 3.49 5.23 -18.90
C ASN A 87 2.01 4.92 -18.57
N LEU A 88 1.81 4.09 -17.56
CA LEU A 88 0.51 3.71 -17.05
C LEU A 88 0.15 4.56 -15.83
N GLY A 89 -1.13 4.92 -15.72
CA GLY A 89 -1.64 5.42 -14.42
C GLY A 89 -1.57 4.33 -13.35
N ASP A 90 -1.47 4.71 -12.09
CA ASP A 90 -1.23 3.81 -10.96
C ASP A 90 -2.17 2.61 -10.91
N HIS A 91 -3.47 2.86 -11.06
CA HIS A 91 -4.46 1.76 -11.07
C HIS A 91 -4.12 0.69 -12.11
N ASN A 92 -3.84 1.07 -13.35
CA ASN A 92 -3.52 0.13 -14.44
C ASN A 92 -2.18 -0.59 -14.21
N LYS A 93 -1.20 0.09 -13.61
CA LYS A 93 0.07 -0.51 -13.20
C LYS A 93 -0.17 -1.67 -12.23
N PHE A 94 -0.98 -1.46 -11.20
CA PHE A 94 -1.27 -2.50 -10.22
C PHE A 94 -2.17 -3.61 -10.76
N ILE A 95 -3.05 -3.35 -11.73
CA ILE A 95 -3.77 -4.40 -12.46
C ILE A 95 -2.79 -5.33 -13.19
N LYS A 96 -1.81 -4.78 -13.92
CA LYS A 96 -0.77 -5.60 -14.58
C LYS A 96 0.09 -6.39 -13.59
N LEU A 97 0.41 -5.81 -12.43
CA LEU A 97 1.12 -6.53 -11.37
C LEU A 97 0.28 -7.69 -10.82
N ALA A 98 -1.03 -7.50 -10.64
CA ALA A 98 -1.94 -8.56 -10.20
C ALA A 98 -2.03 -9.71 -11.22
N GLU A 99 -1.98 -9.43 -12.53
CA GLU A 99 -1.91 -10.44 -13.60
C GLU A 99 -0.65 -11.31 -13.49
N LYS A 100 0.42 -10.79 -12.90
CA LYS A 100 1.66 -11.53 -12.54
C LYS A 100 1.60 -12.18 -11.15
N ASN A 101 0.43 -12.28 -10.53
CA ASN A 101 0.23 -12.77 -9.16
C ASN A 101 0.98 -11.96 -8.09
N ARG A 102 1.19 -10.67 -8.31
CA ARG A 102 1.73 -9.77 -7.29
C ARG A 102 0.62 -9.33 -6.34
N SER A 103 0.82 -9.57 -5.05
CA SER A 103 -0.09 -9.12 -3.98
C SER A 103 0.27 -7.72 -3.51
N ILE A 104 -0.72 -6.97 -3.04
CA ILE A 104 -0.52 -5.66 -2.41
C ILE A 104 -1.20 -5.68 -1.04
N ALA A 105 -0.44 -5.47 0.02
CA ALA A 105 -0.96 -5.32 1.38
C ALA A 105 -1.08 -3.84 1.77
N SER A 106 -2.16 -3.48 2.48
CA SER A 106 -2.41 -2.14 3.02
C SER A 106 -2.82 -2.25 4.48
N PRO A 107 -2.29 -1.42 5.42
CA PRO A 107 -2.65 -1.48 6.82
C PRO A 107 -4.00 -0.84 7.08
N ILE A 108 -4.68 -1.28 8.16
CA ILE A 108 -5.92 -0.70 8.67
C ILE A 108 -5.75 -0.38 10.16
N PRO A 109 -5.90 0.89 10.55
CA PRO A 109 -5.92 2.09 9.70
C PRO A 109 -4.57 2.36 9.05
N GLY A 110 -4.55 3.19 8.01
CA GLY A 110 -3.32 3.57 7.32
C GLY A 110 -2.28 4.22 8.23
N ILE A 111 -1.02 4.10 7.84
CA ILE A 111 0.16 4.64 8.55
C ILE A 111 0.78 5.79 7.75
N ALA A 112 0.32 5.99 6.53
CA ALA A 112 0.56 7.15 5.70
C ALA A 112 -0.75 7.75 5.22
N THR A 113 -0.74 9.01 4.86
CA THR A 113 -1.85 9.70 4.22
C THR A 113 -1.38 10.57 3.07
N HIS A 114 -2.20 10.66 2.03
CA HIS A 114 -2.09 11.70 1.02
C HIS A 114 -2.54 13.04 1.62
N CYS A 115 -1.77 14.10 1.45
CA CYS A 115 -2.03 15.40 2.08
C CYS A 115 -3.01 16.30 1.29
N VAL A 116 -3.89 15.69 0.50
CA VAL A 116 -4.86 16.39 -0.36
C VAL A 116 -6.27 15.84 -0.13
N GLU A 117 -7.22 16.75 0.15
CA GLU A 117 -8.65 16.38 0.19
C GLU A 117 -9.16 15.96 -1.21
N PRO A 118 -9.99 14.95 -1.33
CA PRO A 118 -10.62 14.14 -0.28
C PRO A 118 -9.84 12.83 0.03
N TRP A 119 -8.54 12.78 -0.21
CA TRP A 119 -7.72 11.56 -0.20
C TRP A 119 -7.01 11.29 1.13
N ILE A 120 -7.39 12.02 2.18
CA ILE A 120 -6.85 11.77 3.53
C ILE A 120 -7.28 10.39 4.02
N THR A 121 -6.32 9.62 4.51
CA THR A 121 -6.55 8.28 5.09
C THR A 121 -7.54 8.35 6.25
N PRO A 122 -8.62 7.54 6.23
CA PRO A 122 -9.64 7.55 7.26
C PRO A 122 -9.17 6.95 8.59
N PHE A 123 -9.95 7.17 9.64
CA PHE A 123 -9.80 6.60 10.98
C PHE A 123 -8.55 7.03 11.75
N ARG A 124 -7.90 8.11 11.33
CA ARG A 124 -6.81 8.74 12.06
C ARG A 124 -6.95 10.24 12.07
N ASP A 125 -6.51 10.84 13.17
CA ASP A 125 -6.30 12.29 13.27
C ASP A 125 -4.89 12.62 12.77
N TRP A 126 -4.80 13.25 11.62
CA TRP A 126 -3.54 13.65 10.97
C TRP A 126 -3.08 15.05 11.35
N THR A 127 -3.82 15.74 12.22
CA THR A 127 -3.50 17.10 12.68
C THR A 127 -2.61 17.13 13.93
N ASN A 128 -2.49 15.99 14.64
CA ASN A 128 -1.77 15.83 15.89
C ASN A 128 -0.67 14.75 15.80
N LEU A 129 0.26 14.92 14.87
CA LEU A 129 1.43 14.05 14.68
C LEU A 129 2.64 14.56 15.45
#